data_bc9586feacc3f544420d4de3a7b53e46
#
_entry.id   bc9586feacc3f544420d4de3a7b53e46
#
_cell.length_a   1.000
_cell.length_b   1.000
_cell.length_c   1.000
_cell.angle_alpha   90.00
_cell.angle_beta   90.00
_cell.angle_gamma   90.00
#
_symmetry.space_group_name_H-M   'P 1'
#
loop_
_entity.id
_entity.type
_entity.pdbx_description
1 polymer ?
#
loop_
_entity_poly.entity_id
_entity_poly.type
_entity_poly.pdbx_seq_one_letter_code
_entity_poly.pdbx_strand_id
1 'polypeptide(L)'
;MKIGIIGAGNIGTTLARKLSAAGHAVKLAGSKGPEDIGEKATEVGAIPVAAHEAARDVEAIVLSIPFAKIPDVAGLFAHVPANVVVIDTSNYYPMRGGNIAEVDDGKPESVWSSEQLGRPVVKAFNAVLAQTLAESGAAAGMTGRIAIPVAGDDVHAKAIARELVNETGFDALDAGDLANSWRQQPGTPAYCTELTLPDLQDALSTAEKA
;
A
#
# COMPACT_ATOMS: atom_id res chain seq x y z
N MET A 1 -8.41 12.76 7.01
CA MET A 1 -7.80 11.84 8.01
C MET A 1 -6.36 12.25 8.31
N LYS A 2 -5.81 11.73 9.42
CA LYS A 2 -4.38 11.78 9.72
C LYS A 2 -3.74 10.47 9.22
N ILE A 3 -2.75 10.58 8.34
CA ILE A 3 -2.12 9.42 7.68
C ILE A 3 -0.62 9.46 7.92
N GLY A 4 -0.06 8.33 8.35
CA GLY A 4 1.38 8.15 8.41
C GLY A 4 1.86 7.32 7.22
N ILE A 5 2.92 7.74 6.55
CA ILE A 5 3.55 6.98 5.47
C ILE A 5 4.97 6.62 5.89
N ILE A 6 5.24 5.33 5.96
CA ILE A 6 6.57 4.79 6.28
C ILE A 6 7.19 4.28 4.99
N GLY A 7 8.19 5.00 4.51
CA GLY A 7 8.87 4.76 3.23
C GLY A 7 8.69 5.92 2.25
N ALA A 8 9.75 6.68 2.01
CA ALA A 8 9.79 7.86 1.11
C ALA A 8 10.32 7.50 -0.30
N GLY A 9 10.03 6.29 -0.78
CA GLY A 9 10.27 5.85 -2.15
C GLY A 9 9.24 6.42 -3.14
N ASN A 10 9.28 5.97 -4.40
CA ASN A 10 8.38 6.48 -5.44
C ASN A 10 6.90 6.33 -5.08
N ILE A 11 6.46 5.18 -4.60
CA ILE A 11 5.06 4.94 -4.19
C ILE A 11 4.71 5.81 -2.98
N GLY A 12 5.48 5.74 -1.89
CA GLY A 12 5.18 6.47 -0.66
C GLY A 12 5.15 7.99 -0.86
N THR A 13 6.09 8.55 -1.63
CA THR A 13 6.12 9.98 -1.95
C THR A 13 4.93 10.39 -2.84
N THR A 14 4.57 9.55 -3.82
CA THR A 14 3.40 9.80 -4.67
C THR A 14 2.12 9.77 -3.87
N LEU A 15 1.94 8.79 -2.97
CA LEU A 15 0.80 8.72 -2.07
C LEU A 15 0.76 9.92 -1.12
N ALA A 16 1.92 10.34 -0.56
CA ALA A 16 2.00 11.54 0.26
C ALA A 16 1.47 12.78 -0.48
N ARG A 17 1.91 13.00 -1.72
CA ARG A 17 1.47 14.11 -2.56
C ARG A 17 -0.05 14.06 -2.84
N LYS A 18 -0.54 12.91 -3.30
CA LYS A 18 -1.96 12.77 -3.68
C LYS A 18 -2.90 12.88 -2.48
N LEU A 19 -2.55 12.26 -1.36
CA LEU A 19 -3.36 12.29 -0.14
C LEU A 19 -3.30 13.67 0.55
N SER A 20 -2.17 14.35 0.53
CA SER A 20 -2.09 15.76 0.99
C SER A 20 -2.95 16.67 0.12
N ALA A 21 -2.92 16.50 -1.20
CA ALA A 21 -3.76 17.24 -2.13
C ALA A 21 -5.27 16.96 -1.95
N ALA A 22 -5.64 15.75 -1.51
CA ALA A 22 -7.00 15.38 -1.13
C ALA A 22 -7.44 15.93 0.24
N GLY A 23 -6.57 16.65 0.96
CA GLY A 23 -6.89 17.32 2.22
C GLY A 23 -6.58 16.50 3.48
N HIS A 24 -5.82 15.41 3.38
CA HIS A 24 -5.36 14.66 4.53
C HIS A 24 -4.14 15.31 5.21
N ALA A 25 -4.03 15.15 6.52
CA ALA A 25 -2.82 15.49 7.27
C ALA A 25 -1.82 14.33 7.15
N VAL A 26 -0.80 14.49 6.32
CA VAL A 26 0.15 13.42 6.00
C VAL A 26 1.48 13.62 6.70
N LYS A 27 1.95 12.60 7.42
CA LYS A 27 3.31 12.46 7.93
C LYS A 27 4.08 11.52 7.00
N LEU A 28 5.30 11.89 6.60
CA LEU A 28 6.17 11.06 5.76
C LEU A 28 7.47 10.73 6.48
N ALA A 29 7.82 9.45 6.52
CA ALA A 29 9.08 8.98 7.11
C ALA A 29 9.94 8.26 6.08
N GLY A 30 11.21 8.63 6.03
CA GLY A 30 12.27 7.95 5.28
C GLY A 30 13.15 7.08 6.17
N SER A 31 14.02 6.28 5.56
CA SER A 31 14.90 5.36 6.28
C SER A 31 16.04 6.04 7.05
N LYS A 32 16.44 7.27 6.67
CA LYS A 32 17.55 8.02 7.26
C LYS A 32 17.10 9.14 8.22
N GLY A 33 15.79 9.26 8.43
CA GLY A 33 15.22 10.28 9.30
C GLY A 33 14.63 11.48 8.56
N PRO A 34 14.00 12.42 9.31
CA PRO A 34 13.26 13.53 8.73
C PRO A 34 14.14 14.54 7.98
N GLU A 35 15.38 14.71 8.38
CA GLU A 35 16.33 15.67 7.78
C GLU A 35 16.68 15.30 6.33
N ASP A 36 16.79 13.98 6.04
CA ASP A 36 17.12 13.47 4.70
C ASP A 36 15.99 13.67 3.69
N ILE A 37 14.74 13.75 4.17
CA ILE A 37 13.55 13.86 3.32
C ILE A 37 12.81 15.20 3.47
N GLY A 38 13.33 16.15 4.25
CA GLY A 38 12.63 17.38 4.64
C GLY A 38 12.11 18.20 3.46
N GLU A 39 12.97 18.49 2.49
CA GLU A 39 12.62 19.22 1.27
C GLU A 39 11.56 18.45 0.46
N LYS A 40 11.81 17.19 0.16
CA LYS A 40 10.92 16.30 -0.57
C LYS A 40 9.54 16.16 0.08
N ALA A 41 9.49 16.01 1.40
CA ALA A 41 8.23 15.91 2.13
C ALA A 41 7.43 17.21 2.05
N THR A 42 8.10 18.36 2.19
CA THR A 42 7.47 19.67 2.10
C THR A 42 6.91 19.92 0.71
N GLU A 43 7.64 19.58 -0.36
CA GLU A 43 7.18 19.70 -1.75
C GLU A 43 5.89 18.93 -2.04
N VAL A 44 5.68 17.80 -1.37
CA VAL A 44 4.47 16.98 -1.53
C VAL A 44 3.37 17.30 -0.50
N GLY A 45 3.54 18.35 0.31
CA GLY A 45 2.56 18.77 1.30
C GLY A 45 2.51 17.88 2.55
N ALA A 46 3.54 17.07 2.81
CA ALA A 46 3.64 16.20 3.97
C ALA A 46 4.60 16.75 5.04
N ILE A 47 4.42 16.31 6.28
CA ILE A 47 5.31 16.65 7.39
C ILE A 47 6.40 15.58 7.48
N PRO A 48 7.69 15.93 7.35
CA PRO A 48 8.78 14.98 7.54
C PRO A 48 8.89 14.61 9.02
N VAL A 49 8.92 13.32 9.31
CA VAL A 49 8.98 12.80 10.69
C VAL A 49 9.87 11.56 10.77
N ALA A 50 10.26 11.18 11.96
CA ALA A 50 10.86 9.87 12.20
C ALA A 50 9.82 8.74 12.04
N ALA A 51 10.25 7.51 11.72
CA ALA A 51 9.33 6.40 11.43
C ALA A 51 8.37 6.10 12.59
N HIS A 52 8.82 6.19 13.84
CA HIS A 52 7.97 5.99 15.01
C HIS A 52 6.92 7.10 15.20
N GLU A 53 7.19 8.32 14.72
CA GLU A 53 6.23 9.43 14.76
C GLU A 53 5.20 9.33 13.62
N ALA A 54 5.57 8.73 12.49
CA ALA A 54 4.62 8.41 11.41
C ALA A 54 3.58 7.39 11.85
N ALA A 55 3.89 6.55 12.85
CA ALA A 55 2.96 5.56 13.41
C ALA A 55 2.10 6.08 14.57
N ARG A 56 2.27 7.36 15.00
CA ARG A 56 1.56 7.94 16.15
C ARG A 56 0.45 8.90 15.76
N ASP A 57 -0.65 8.86 16.49
CA ASP A 57 -1.78 9.80 16.34
C ASP A 57 -2.29 9.90 14.92
N VAL A 58 -2.41 8.75 14.27
CA VAL A 58 -2.90 8.58 12.90
C VAL A 58 -4.08 7.59 12.85
N GLU A 59 -4.87 7.68 11.79
CA GLU A 59 -6.01 6.80 11.54
C GLU A 59 -5.66 5.69 10.56
N ALA A 60 -4.67 5.96 9.67
CA ALA A 60 -4.12 4.99 8.75
C ALA A 60 -2.60 5.10 8.63
N ILE A 61 -1.94 3.97 8.39
CA ILE A 61 -0.51 3.89 8.11
C ILE A 61 -0.33 3.22 6.76
N VAL A 62 0.36 3.90 5.84
CA VAL A 62 0.80 3.29 4.58
C VAL A 62 2.23 2.81 4.75
N LEU A 63 2.43 1.50 4.65
CA LEU A 63 3.74 0.86 4.69
C LEU A 63 4.27 0.67 3.26
N SER A 64 5.21 1.53 2.87
CA SER A 64 5.77 1.58 1.51
C SER A 64 7.28 1.39 1.51
N ILE A 65 7.71 0.24 2.04
CA ILE A 65 9.11 -0.16 2.18
C ILE A 65 9.39 -1.44 1.39
N PRO A 66 10.65 -1.81 1.14
CA PRO A 66 10.98 -3.10 0.55
C PRO A 66 10.43 -4.26 1.41
N PHE A 67 9.82 -5.25 0.77
CA PHE A 67 9.14 -6.38 1.42
C PHE A 67 10.00 -7.06 2.49
N ALA A 68 11.25 -7.38 2.16
CA ALA A 68 12.18 -8.04 3.10
C ALA A 68 12.53 -7.19 4.35
N LYS A 69 12.13 -5.89 4.36
CA LYS A 69 12.35 -4.97 5.49
C LYS A 69 11.14 -4.86 6.43
N ILE A 70 10.06 -5.58 6.16
CA ILE A 70 8.86 -5.56 7.00
C ILE A 70 9.18 -6.01 8.44
N PRO A 71 9.94 -7.09 8.69
CA PRO A 71 10.30 -7.48 10.06
C PRO A 71 11.09 -6.41 10.82
N ASP A 72 11.93 -5.64 10.14
CA ASP A 72 12.77 -4.60 10.76
C ASP A 72 11.93 -3.46 11.37
N VAL A 73 10.71 -3.26 10.90
CA VAL A 73 9.80 -2.19 11.36
C VAL A 73 8.68 -2.69 12.27
N ALA A 74 8.59 -3.98 12.54
CA ALA A 74 7.53 -4.57 13.37
C ALA A 74 7.40 -3.89 14.75
N GLY A 75 8.52 -3.54 15.36
CA GLY A 75 8.56 -2.84 16.64
C GLY A 75 7.85 -1.46 16.65
N LEU A 76 7.71 -0.80 15.50
CA LEU A 76 7.00 0.47 15.39
C LEU A 76 5.50 0.31 15.66
N PHE A 77 4.97 -0.89 15.46
CA PHE A 77 3.53 -1.18 15.58
C PHE A 77 3.12 -1.66 16.97
N ALA A 78 4.06 -1.91 17.89
CA ALA A 78 3.79 -2.44 19.23
C ALA A 78 2.79 -1.61 20.05
N HIS A 79 2.75 -0.30 19.84
CA HIS A 79 1.87 0.62 20.54
C HIS A 79 0.84 1.32 19.63
N VAL A 80 0.72 0.88 18.39
CA VAL A 80 -0.28 1.41 17.45
C VAL A 80 -1.64 0.82 17.81
N PRO A 81 -2.68 1.64 18.07
CA PRO A 81 -4.02 1.15 18.39
C PRO A 81 -4.56 0.17 17.34
N ALA A 82 -5.34 -0.81 17.77
CA ALA A 82 -5.86 -1.87 16.89
C ALA A 82 -6.78 -1.34 15.76
N ASN A 83 -7.43 -0.20 15.99
CA ASN A 83 -8.31 0.45 15.02
C ASN A 83 -7.57 1.26 13.94
N VAL A 84 -6.25 1.43 14.05
CA VAL A 84 -5.45 2.09 13.01
C VAL A 84 -5.24 1.12 11.85
N VAL A 85 -5.67 1.53 10.66
CA VAL A 85 -5.55 0.72 9.45
C VAL A 85 -4.11 0.71 8.95
N VAL A 86 -3.58 -0.46 8.63
CA VAL A 86 -2.25 -0.59 7.98
C VAL A 86 -2.42 -1.07 6.55
N ILE A 87 -1.95 -0.25 5.60
CA ILE A 87 -1.98 -0.56 4.18
C ILE A 87 -0.57 -0.96 3.73
N ASP A 88 -0.41 -2.20 3.29
CA ASP A 88 0.84 -2.72 2.73
C ASP A 88 0.87 -2.55 1.21
N THR A 89 1.85 -1.81 0.71
CA THR A 89 2.05 -1.56 -0.73
C THR A 89 3.19 -2.37 -1.32
N SER A 90 3.84 -3.23 -0.54
CA SER A 90 5.06 -3.93 -0.94
C SER A 90 4.79 -5.12 -1.86
N ASN A 91 5.82 -5.59 -2.53
CA ASN A 91 5.83 -6.84 -3.28
C ASN A 91 7.13 -7.61 -2.98
N TYR A 92 7.02 -8.93 -3.01
CA TYR A 92 8.13 -9.83 -2.85
C TYR A 92 8.90 -10.00 -4.16
N TYR A 93 10.19 -9.73 -4.09
CA TYR A 93 11.15 -9.97 -5.17
C TYR A 93 12.41 -10.62 -4.59
N PRO A 94 12.61 -11.94 -4.74
CA PRO A 94 13.78 -12.64 -4.17
C PRO A 94 15.11 -11.98 -4.54
N MET A 95 15.23 -11.51 -5.79
CA MET A 95 16.45 -10.86 -6.29
C MET A 95 16.78 -9.52 -5.60
N ARG A 96 15.84 -8.92 -4.87
CA ARG A 96 16.03 -7.62 -4.18
C ARG A 96 16.24 -7.76 -2.67
N GLY A 97 15.71 -8.81 -2.06
CA GLY A 97 15.69 -8.96 -0.61
C GLY A 97 16.14 -10.32 -0.09
N GLY A 98 16.49 -11.23 -0.98
CA GLY A 98 16.75 -12.63 -0.66
C GLY A 98 15.48 -13.49 -0.62
N ASN A 99 15.67 -14.80 -0.55
CA ASN A 99 14.59 -15.77 -0.49
C ASN A 99 13.93 -15.80 0.89
N ILE A 100 12.61 -15.90 0.90
CA ILE A 100 11.78 -16.11 2.09
C ILE A 100 11.04 -17.41 1.89
N ALA A 101 11.51 -18.46 2.57
CA ALA A 101 11.05 -19.85 2.35
C ALA A 101 9.52 -19.98 2.40
N GLU A 102 8.87 -19.37 3.38
CA GLU A 102 7.41 -19.44 3.53
C GLU A 102 6.66 -18.82 2.33
N VAL A 103 7.18 -17.76 1.74
CA VAL A 103 6.58 -17.11 0.57
C VAL A 103 6.91 -17.90 -0.69
N ASP A 104 8.13 -18.41 -0.81
CA ASP A 104 8.55 -19.30 -1.90
C ASP A 104 7.71 -20.61 -1.91
N ASP A 105 7.28 -21.09 -0.72
CA ASP A 105 6.40 -22.24 -0.54
C ASP A 105 4.89 -21.92 -0.78
N GLY A 106 4.59 -20.70 -1.25
CA GLY A 106 3.23 -20.31 -1.68
C GLY A 106 2.37 -19.61 -0.64
N LYS A 107 2.93 -19.16 0.51
CA LYS A 107 2.22 -18.25 1.43
C LYS A 107 1.98 -16.92 0.74
N PRO A 108 0.74 -16.38 0.73
CA PRO A 108 0.49 -15.04 0.18
C PRO A 108 1.36 -13.97 0.87
N GLU A 109 1.95 -13.08 0.07
CA GLU A 109 2.85 -12.03 0.55
C GLU A 109 2.25 -11.23 1.71
N SER A 110 0.99 -10.83 1.60
CA SER A 110 0.34 -9.98 2.61
C SER A 110 -0.05 -10.74 3.87
N VAL A 111 -0.26 -12.05 3.79
CA VAL A 111 -0.42 -12.91 4.97
C VAL A 111 0.89 -12.94 5.74
N TRP A 112 2.01 -13.16 5.04
CA TRP A 112 3.33 -13.10 5.65
C TRP A 112 3.61 -11.71 6.27
N SER A 113 3.31 -10.62 5.55
CA SER A 113 3.45 -9.25 6.08
C SER A 113 2.66 -9.05 7.39
N SER A 114 1.41 -9.50 7.42
CA SER A 114 0.54 -9.43 8.60
C SER A 114 1.12 -10.18 9.79
N GLU A 115 1.66 -11.39 9.56
CA GLU A 115 2.33 -12.20 10.59
C GLU A 115 3.58 -11.51 11.13
N GLN A 116 4.44 -10.96 10.24
CA GLN A 116 5.67 -10.27 10.66
C GLN A 116 5.38 -9.02 11.49
N LEU A 117 4.33 -8.29 11.15
CA LEU A 117 3.90 -7.08 11.88
C LEU A 117 3.11 -7.41 13.15
N GLY A 118 2.64 -8.65 13.33
CA GLY A 118 1.78 -9.07 14.43
C GLY A 118 0.42 -8.37 14.44
N ARG A 119 -0.07 -7.93 13.25
CA ARG A 119 -1.34 -7.24 13.12
C ARG A 119 -1.94 -7.36 11.71
N PRO A 120 -3.27 -7.23 11.55
CA PRO A 120 -3.92 -7.22 10.25
C PRO A 120 -3.41 -6.10 9.35
N VAL A 121 -3.28 -6.38 8.05
CA VAL A 121 -2.98 -5.40 7.00
C VAL A 121 -4.05 -5.43 5.91
N VAL A 122 -4.13 -4.36 5.14
CA VAL A 122 -4.86 -4.30 3.87
C VAL A 122 -3.83 -4.20 2.75
N LYS A 123 -3.93 -5.07 1.74
CA LYS A 123 -3.08 -5.01 0.54
C LYS A 123 -3.70 -4.06 -0.47
N ALA A 124 -2.98 -3.00 -0.81
CA ALA A 124 -3.38 -2.06 -1.85
C ALA A 124 -2.17 -1.34 -2.45
N PHE A 125 -2.34 -0.73 -3.63
CA PHE A 125 -1.29 0.01 -4.36
C PHE A 125 -0.07 -0.80 -4.81
N ASN A 126 -0.04 -2.09 -4.55
CA ASN A 126 1.05 -2.98 -4.95
C ASN A 126 1.01 -3.37 -6.44
N ALA A 127 -0.20 -3.40 -7.03
CA ALA A 127 -0.47 -3.88 -8.38
C ALA A 127 -0.59 -2.75 -9.42
N VAL A 128 -0.03 -1.58 -9.15
CA VAL A 128 0.04 -0.43 -10.06
C VAL A 128 1.49 0.02 -10.22
N LEU A 129 1.90 0.37 -11.43
CA LEU A 129 3.22 0.95 -11.67
C LEU A 129 3.37 2.29 -10.94
N ALA A 130 4.56 2.56 -10.42
CA ALA A 130 4.83 3.82 -9.73
C ALA A 130 4.60 5.06 -10.62
N GLN A 131 4.91 4.95 -11.91
CA GLN A 131 4.66 6.01 -12.89
C GLN A 131 3.15 6.19 -13.11
N THR A 132 2.40 5.11 -13.29
CA THR A 132 0.95 5.15 -13.46
C THR A 132 0.27 5.75 -12.23
N LEU A 133 0.69 5.34 -11.03
CA LEU A 133 0.18 5.93 -9.78
C LEU A 133 0.45 7.45 -9.73
N ALA A 134 1.59 7.90 -10.24
CA ALA A 134 1.97 9.31 -10.24
C ALA A 134 1.17 10.15 -11.24
N GLU A 135 0.93 9.63 -12.46
CA GLU A 135 0.55 10.41 -13.64
C GLU A 135 -0.87 10.11 -14.15
N SER A 136 -1.41 8.92 -13.90
CA SER A 136 -2.63 8.44 -14.57
C SER A 136 -3.91 8.51 -13.73
N GLY A 137 -3.91 9.25 -12.63
CA GLY A 137 -5.12 9.45 -11.83
C GLY A 137 -6.18 10.26 -12.58
N ALA A 138 -7.44 9.81 -12.52
CA ALA A 138 -8.60 10.44 -13.17
C ALA A 138 -9.73 10.72 -12.17
N ALA A 139 -10.63 11.63 -12.51
CA ALA A 139 -11.82 11.93 -11.72
C ALA A 139 -12.77 10.70 -11.65
N ALA A 140 -13.53 10.61 -10.57
CA ALA A 140 -14.52 9.54 -10.42
C ALA A 140 -15.54 9.55 -11.57
N GLY A 141 -15.89 8.38 -12.08
CA GLY A 141 -16.85 8.20 -13.17
C GLY A 141 -16.27 8.44 -14.58
N MET A 142 -15.00 8.76 -14.72
CA MET A 142 -14.37 8.88 -16.04
C MET A 142 -14.22 7.51 -16.70
N THR A 143 -14.58 7.44 -17.99
CA THR A 143 -14.40 6.21 -18.79
C THR A 143 -12.90 5.87 -18.89
N GLY A 144 -12.57 4.61 -18.71
CA GLY A 144 -11.19 4.12 -18.77
C GLY A 144 -10.38 4.41 -17.50
N ARG A 145 -11.02 4.83 -16.40
CA ARG A 145 -10.35 4.99 -15.12
C ARG A 145 -9.74 3.67 -14.66
N ILE A 146 -8.46 3.71 -14.32
CA ILE A 146 -7.70 2.52 -13.90
C ILE A 146 -8.17 2.10 -12.51
N ALA A 147 -8.28 0.80 -12.29
CA ALA A 147 -8.67 0.21 -11.03
C ALA A 147 -7.47 -0.39 -10.28
N ILE A 148 -7.53 -0.30 -8.95
CA ILE A 148 -6.53 -0.88 -8.03
C ILE A 148 -7.24 -1.90 -7.13
N PRO A 149 -6.75 -3.16 -7.04
CA PRO A 149 -7.32 -4.17 -6.18
C PRO A 149 -6.97 -3.89 -4.71
N VAL A 150 -7.94 -4.14 -3.83
CA VAL A 150 -7.83 -3.95 -2.37
C VAL A 150 -8.25 -5.24 -1.67
N ALA A 151 -7.33 -5.93 -1.00
CA ALA A 151 -7.60 -7.17 -0.27
C ALA A 151 -7.35 -6.98 1.23
N GLY A 152 -8.20 -7.57 2.06
CA GLY A 152 -8.08 -7.52 3.52
C GLY A 152 -9.25 -8.19 4.21
N ASP A 153 -9.03 -8.63 5.47
CA ASP A 153 -10.02 -9.41 6.22
C ASP A 153 -11.00 -8.52 6.98
N ASP A 154 -10.56 -7.35 7.45
CA ASP A 154 -11.42 -6.40 8.16
C ASP A 154 -12.16 -5.51 7.17
N VAL A 155 -13.50 -5.56 7.20
CA VAL A 155 -14.38 -4.83 6.27
C VAL A 155 -14.22 -3.32 6.42
N HIS A 156 -14.02 -2.82 7.65
CA HIS A 156 -13.87 -1.39 7.92
C HIS A 156 -12.50 -0.89 7.42
N ALA A 157 -11.43 -1.62 7.72
CA ALA A 157 -10.09 -1.29 7.23
C ALA A 157 -10.02 -1.30 5.70
N LYS A 158 -10.67 -2.29 5.07
CA LYS A 158 -10.77 -2.38 3.62
C LYS A 158 -11.58 -1.22 3.01
N ALA A 159 -12.66 -0.78 3.67
CA ALA A 159 -13.44 0.39 3.24
C ALA A 159 -12.59 1.67 3.26
N ILE A 160 -11.82 1.91 4.33
CA ILE A 160 -10.89 3.05 4.42
C ILE A 160 -9.84 2.99 3.30
N ALA A 161 -9.21 1.83 3.09
CA ALA A 161 -8.21 1.68 2.05
C ALA A 161 -8.78 1.94 0.64
N ARG A 162 -10.02 1.50 0.37
CA ARG A 162 -10.74 1.77 -0.89
C ARG A 162 -11.07 3.25 -1.07
N GLU A 163 -11.43 3.95 -0.01
CA GLU A 163 -11.65 5.39 -0.04
C GLU A 163 -10.34 6.11 -0.44
N LEU A 164 -9.23 5.78 0.20
CA LEU A 164 -7.92 6.34 -0.13
C LEU A 164 -7.49 6.03 -1.58
N VAL A 165 -7.77 4.83 -2.08
CA VAL A 165 -7.53 4.51 -3.51
C VAL A 165 -8.35 5.43 -4.41
N ASN A 166 -9.64 5.62 -4.14
CA ASN A 166 -10.50 6.49 -4.94
C ASN A 166 -10.04 7.94 -4.93
N GLU A 167 -9.61 8.45 -3.79
CA GLU A 167 -9.10 9.83 -3.64
C GLU A 167 -7.77 10.06 -4.38
N THR A 168 -6.97 9.00 -4.57
CA THR A 168 -5.74 9.10 -5.39
C THR A 168 -6.01 9.09 -6.90
N GLY A 169 -7.27 8.97 -7.32
CA GLY A 169 -7.68 9.04 -8.74
C GLY A 169 -7.87 7.69 -9.42
N PHE A 170 -8.04 6.61 -8.67
CA PHE A 170 -8.21 5.25 -9.19
C PHE A 170 -9.52 4.63 -8.67
N ASP A 171 -10.10 3.69 -9.41
CA ASP A 171 -11.21 2.91 -8.90
C ASP A 171 -10.72 1.83 -7.95
N ALA A 172 -11.42 1.62 -6.84
CA ALA A 172 -11.04 0.62 -5.85
C ALA A 172 -11.89 -0.64 -6.00
N LEU A 173 -11.28 -1.74 -6.44
CA LEU A 173 -11.95 -3.04 -6.51
C LEU A 173 -11.75 -3.81 -5.20
N ASP A 174 -12.81 -4.30 -4.59
CA ASP A 174 -12.72 -5.26 -3.49
C ASP A 174 -12.22 -6.61 -4.02
N ALA A 175 -10.99 -6.97 -3.69
CA ALA A 175 -10.34 -8.20 -4.13
C ALA A 175 -10.46 -9.36 -3.11
N GLY A 176 -11.36 -9.20 -2.12
CA GLY A 176 -11.64 -10.23 -1.13
C GLY A 176 -10.76 -10.17 0.12
N ASP A 177 -10.49 -11.32 0.70
CA ASP A 177 -9.69 -11.48 1.90
C ASP A 177 -8.18 -11.48 1.63
N LEU A 178 -7.40 -11.41 2.70
CA LEU A 178 -5.95 -11.37 2.62
C LEU A 178 -5.35 -12.68 2.09
N ALA A 179 -5.99 -13.82 2.34
CA ALA A 179 -5.56 -15.13 1.83
C ALA A 179 -5.66 -15.22 0.30
N ASN A 180 -6.55 -14.43 -0.32
CA ASN A 180 -6.71 -14.34 -1.77
C ASN A 180 -5.87 -13.21 -2.40
N SER A 181 -5.12 -12.43 -1.62
CA SER A 181 -4.29 -11.33 -2.13
C SER A 181 -3.17 -11.75 -3.10
N TRP A 182 -2.85 -13.05 -3.15
CA TRP A 182 -1.92 -13.60 -4.14
C TRP A 182 -2.35 -13.32 -5.59
N ARG A 183 -3.65 -13.11 -5.84
CA ARG A 183 -4.18 -12.80 -7.19
C ARG A 183 -3.74 -11.45 -7.74
N GLN A 184 -3.20 -10.58 -6.89
CA GLN A 184 -2.64 -9.27 -7.24
C GLN A 184 -1.13 -9.16 -7.04
N GLN A 185 -0.42 -10.31 -6.87
CA GLN A 185 1.03 -10.37 -6.71
C GLN A 185 1.76 -10.35 -8.06
N PRO A 186 3.08 -10.09 -8.06
CA PRO A 186 3.89 -10.17 -9.27
C PRO A 186 3.70 -11.50 -10.03
N GLY A 187 3.57 -11.40 -11.35
CA GLY A 187 3.35 -12.55 -12.23
C GLY A 187 1.89 -12.92 -12.47
N THR A 188 0.93 -12.28 -11.80
CA THR A 188 -0.50 -12.50 -12.04
C THR A 188 -1.08 -11.55 -13.09
N PRO A 189 -2.22 -11.87 -13.72
CA PRO A 189 -2.86 -11.02 -14.74
C PRO A 189 -3.27 -9.64 -14.23
N ALA A 190 -3.52 -9.48 -12.94
CA ALA A 190 -3.91 -8.21 -12.32
C ALA A 190 -2.72 -7.30 -11.97
N TYR A 191 -1.48 -7.82 -12.05
CA TYR A 191 -0.31 -7.10 -11.59
C TYR A 191 0.24 -6.11 -12.62
N CYS A 192 0.18 -4.80 -12.31
CA CYS A 192 0.74 -3.72 -13.15
C CYS A 192 0.27 -3.73 -14.61
N THR A 193 -1.01 -4.00 -14.84
CA THR A 193 -1.61 -4.12 -16.18
C THR A 193 -2.58 -2.98 -16.51
N GLU A 194 -2.78 -2.02 -15.63
CA GLU A 194 -3.54 -0.77 -15.87
C GLU A 194 -4.99 -1.01 -16.37
N LEU A 195 -5.66 -1.97 -15.77
CA LEU A 195 -6.98 -2.41 -16.16
C LEU A 195 -8.09 -1.49 -15.62
N THR A 196 -9.20 -1.41 -16.34
CA THR A 196 -10.44 -0.84 -15.82
C THR A 196 -11.08 -1.76 -14.77
N LEU A 197 -12.09 -1.27 -14.04
CA LEU A 197 -12.71 -2.05 -12.98
C LEU A 197 -13.28 -3.40 -13.45
N PRO A 198 -14.03 -3.52 -14.58
CA PRO A 198 -14.48 -4.82 -15.08
C PRO A 198 -13.32 -5.72 -15.54
N ASP A 199 -12.34 -5.16 -16.24
CA ASP A 199 -11.21 -5.95 -16.73
C ASP A 199 -10.33 -6.46 -15.58
N LEU A 200 -10.17 -5.65 -14.51
CA LEU A 200 -9.45 -6.07 -13.29
C LEU A 200 -10.20 -7.19 -12.56
N GLN A 201 -11.53 -7.14 -12.52
CA GLN A 201 -12.33 -8.20 -11.92
C GLN A 201 -12.12 -9.52 -12.67
N ASP A 202 -12.10 -9.49 -13.99
CA ASP A 202 -11.83 -10.66 -14.83
C ASP A 202 -10.40 -11.18 -14.62
N ALA A 203 -9.41 -10.29 -14.58
CA ALA A 203 -8.01 -10.64 -14.33
C ALA A 203 -7.80 -11.32 -12.97
N LEU A 204 -8.45 -10.82 -11.92
CA LEU A 204 -8.40 -11.45 -10.59
C LEU A 204 -9.09 -12.82 -10.59
N SER A 205 -10.20 -12.97 -11.32
CA SER A 205 -10.96 -14.23 -11.37
C SER A 205 -10.22 -15.34 -12.12
N THR A 206 -9.44 -14.98 -13.15
CA THR A 206 -8.68 -15.89 -14.00
C THR A 206 -7.25 -16.14 -13.53
N ALA A 207 -6.81 -15.49 -12.44
CA ALA A 207 -5.49 -15.71 -11.88
C ALA A 207 -5.33 -17.16 -11.41
N GLU A 208 -4.23 -17.79 -11.79
CA GLU A 208 -3.82 -19.12 -11.36
C GLU A 208 -2.65 -19.03 -10.39
N LYS A 209 -2.61 -19.91 -9.38
CA LYS A 209 -1.47 -20.02 -8.48
C LYS A 209 -0.35 -20.76 -9.21
N ALA A 210 0.82 -20.11 -9.29
CA ALA A 210 2.03 -20.74 -9.83
C ALA A 210 2.56 -21.84 -8.93
#